data_734266bd0d8c3b639b9954a17ac4f0be
#
_entry.id   734266bd0d8c3b639b9954a17ac4f0be
#
_cell.length_a   1.000
_cell.length_b   1.000
_cell.length_c   1.000
_cell.angle_alpha   90.00
_cell.angle_beta   90.00
_cell.angle_gamma   90.00
#
_symmetry.space_group_name_H-M   'P 1'
#
loop_
_entity.id
_entity.type
_entity.pdbx_description
1 polymer ?
#
loop_
_entity_poly.entity_id
_entity_poly.type
_entity_poly.pdbx_seq_one_letter_code
_entity_poly.pdbx_strand_id
1 'polypeptide(L)'
;MATAYTEAAKVFKAFCDENRLQILALLRTGEKCACKLLDDLHITQSTLSHHMKLLCDAGVVQGRKEGKWVHYSIDPDGAERAVELLRQQVLLDVSSIQSDEPCGGKER
;
A
#
# COMPACT_ATOMS: atom_id res chain seq x y z
N MET A 1 21.30 1.32 3.83
CA MET A 1 20.95 1.22 2.43
C MET A 1 19.72 0.35 2.23
N ALA A 2 18.80 0.78 1.40
CA ALA A 2 17.57 0.02 1.19
C ALA A 2 17.86 -1.20 0.33
N THR A 3 17.15 -2.28 0.62
CA THR A 3 17.21 -3.50 -0.17
C THR A 3 15.86 -3.70 -0.84
N ALA A 4 15.78 -4.70 -1.71
CA ALA A 4 14.50 -5.06 -2.32
C ALA A 4 13.48 -5.41 -1.24
N TYR A 5 13.90 -6.08 -0.20
CA TYR A 5 13.00 -6.41 0.90
C TYR A 5 12.55 -5.18 1.67
N THR A 6 13.44 -4.22 1.84
CA THR A 6 13.10 -2.97 2.51
C THR A 6 12.02 -2.21 1.74
N GLU A 7 12.19 -2.14 0.42
CA GLU A 7 11.21 -1.46 -0.42
C GLU A 7 9.87 -2.18 -0.41
N ALA A 8 9.88 -3.50 -0.52
CA ALA A 8 8.64 -4.26 -0.49
C ALA A 8 7.93 -4.11 0.83
N ALA A 9 8.68 -4.16 1.93
CA ALA A 9 8.09 -4.01 3.26
C ALA A 9 7.43 -2.64 3.42
N LYS A 10 8.05 -1.62 2.87
CA LYS A 10 7.49 -0.27 2.92
C LYS A 10 6.15 -0.21 2.21
N VAL A 11 6.07 -0.85 1.05
CA VAL A 11 4.82 -0.87 0.29
C VAL A 11 3.75 -1.65 1.05
N PHE A 12 4.10 -2.82 1.56
CA PHE A 12 3.11 -3.65 2.27
C PHE A 12 2.63 -2.98 3.56
N LYS A 13 3.51 -2.25 4.22
CA LYS A 13 3.14 -1.57 5.44
C LYS A 13 2.03 -0.56 5.20
N ALA A 14 2.01 0.02 4.01
CA ALA A 14 0.98 1.00 3.69
C ALA A 14 -0.41 0.38 3.66
N PHE A 15 -0.51 -0.93 3.53
CA PHE A 15 -1.80 -1.61 3.53
C PHE A 15 -2.19 -2.16 4.90
N CYS A 16 -1.36 -1.97 5.91
CA CYS A 16 -1.59 -2.60 7.21
C CYS A 16 -2.32 -1.68 8.17
N ASP A 17 -3.44 -1.14 7.74
CA ASP A 17 -4.24 -0.27 8.59
C ASP A 17 -5.65 -0.17 8.04
N GLU A 18 -6.63 -0.28 8.92
CA GLU A 18 -8.04 -0.25 8.51
C GLU A 18 -8.40 1.03 7.78
N ASN A 19 -7.95 2.17 8.31
CA ASN A 19 -8.27 3.44 7.68
C ASN A 19 -7.68 3.54 6.30
N ARG A 20 -6.45 3.06 6.13
CA ARG A 20 -5.82 3.11 4.82
C ARG A 20 -6.52 2.20 3.82
N LEU A 21 -6.99 1.04 4.27
CA LEU A 21 -7.76 0.18 3.38
C LEU A 21 -9.09 0.82 2.99
N GLN A 22 -9.73 1.52 3.93
CA GLN A 22 -10.96 2.22 3.63
C GLN A 22 -10.72 3.37 2.66
N ILE A 23 -9.61 4.08 2.83
CA ILE A 23 -9.24 5.15 1.88
C ILE A 23 -9.12 4.56 0.48
N LEU A 24 -8.42 3.45 0.35
CA LEU A 24 -8.26 2.84 -0.97
C LEU A 24 -9.60 2.40 -1.55
N ALA A 25 -10.48 1.88 -0.70
CA ALA A 25 -11.81 1.50 -1.16
C ALA A 25 -12.57 2.69 -1.74
N LEU A 26 -12.47 3.83 -1.07
CA LEU A 26 -13.11 5.04 -1.57
C LEU A 26 -12.48 5.50 -2.87
N LEU A 27 -11.15 5.44 -2.96
CA LEU A 27 -10.44 5.92 -4.15
C LEU A 27 -10.63 5.00 -5.36
N ARG A 28 -11.05 3.75 -5.14
CA ARG A 28 -11.32 2.87 -6.27
C ARG A 28 -12.46 3.35 -7.14
N THR A 29 -13.29 4.24 -6.62
CA THR A 29 -14.39 4.80 -7.41
C THR A 29 -14.02 6.11 -8.08
N GLY A 30 -12.78 6.54 -7.95
CA GLY A 30 -12.31 7.75 -8.60
C GLY A 30 -11.64 8.70 -7.64
N GLU A 31 -11.11 9.79 -8.18
CA GLU A 31 -10.43 10.79 -7.39
C GLU A 31 -11.34 11.38 -6.33
N LYS A 32 -10.81 11.65 -5.15
CA LYS A 32 -11.56 12.24 -4.06
C LYS A 32 -10.80 13.38 -3.44
N CYS A 33 -11.53 14.43 -3.10
CA CYS A 33 -10.97 15.52 -2.32
C CYS A 33 -10.69 15.03 -0.90
N ALA A 34 -9.64 15.56 -0.29
CA ALA A 34 -9.35 15.24 1.10
C ALA A 34 -10.55 15.56 2.00
N CYS A 35 -11.30 16.61 1.67
CA CYS A 35 -12.47 16.96 2.45
C CYS A 35 -13.52 15.85 2.47
N LYS A 36 -13.67 15.17 1.33
CA LYS A 36 -14.61 14.06 1.25
C LYS A 36 -14.13 12.88 2.08
N LEU A 37 -12.82 12.62 2.04
CA LEU A 37 -12.27 11.53 2.83
C LEU A 37 -12.43 11.79 4.32
N LEU A 38 -12.23 13.04 4.74
CA LEU A 38 -12.43 13.38 6.14
C LEU A 38 -13.86 13.13 6.57
N ASP A 39 -14.81 13.50 5.70
CA ASP A 39 -16.21 13.31 6.00
C ASP A 39 -16.56 11.84 6.15
N ASP A 40 -16.09 11.03 5.22
CA ASP A 40 -16.46 9.62 5.20
C ASP A 40 -15.79 8.84 6.31
N LEU A 41 -14.58 9.23 6.69
CA LEU A 41 -13.79 8.44 7.64
C LEU A 41 -13.92 8.93 9.08
N HIS A 42 -14.41 10.14 9.27
CA HIS A 42 -14.56 10.72 10.61
C HIS A 42 -13.25 10.75 11.38
N ILE A 43 -12.18 11.16 10.71
CA ILE A 43 -10.88 11.29 11.33
C ILE A 43 -10.42 12.73 11.20
N THR A 44 -9.38 13.09 11.96
CA THR A 44 -8.84 14.43 11.89
C THR A 44 -8.01 14.62 10.63
N GLN A 45 -7.81 15.90 10.28
CA GLN A 45 -7.01 16.20 9.11
C GLN A 45 -5.57 15.73 9.27
N SER A 46 -5.02 15.85 10.47
CA SER A 46 -3.64 15.40 10.68
C SER A 46 -3.53 13.87 10.57
N THR A 47 -4.53 13.15 11.03
CA THR A 47 -4.55 11.71 10.89
C THR A 47 -4.64 11.31 9.43
N LEU A 48 -5.51 11.98 8.67
CA LEU A 48 -5.60 11.70 7.24
C LEU A 48 -4.28 11.99 6.55
N SER A 49 -3.66 13.12 6.86
CA SER A 49 -2.38 13.48 6.25
C SER A 49 -1.32 12.41 6.50
N HIS A 50 -1.31 11.86 7.71
CA HIS A 50 -0.37 10.80 8.03
C HIS A 50 -0.61 9.56 7.17
N HIS A 51 -1.86 9.13 7.06
CA HIS A 51 -2.20 7.98 6.23
C HIS A 51 -1.86 8.22 4.77
N MET A 52 -2.19 9.41 4.27
CA MET A 52 -1.94 9.70 2.87
C MET A 52 -0.45 9.77 2.57
N LYS A 53 0.34 10.26 3.52
CA LYS A 53 1.78 10.27 3.32
C LYS A 53 2.32 8.86 3.13
N LEU A 54 1.87 7.92 3.95
CA LEU A 54 2.33 6.54 3.82
C LEU A 54 1.90 5.92 2.49
N LEU A 55 0.67 6.18 2.08
CA LEU A 55 0.19 5.65 0.81
C LEU A 55 0.91 6.27 -0.38
N CYS A 56 1.17 7.56 -0.31
CA CYS A 56 1.89 8.25 -1.39
C CYS A 56 3.35 7.81 -1.42
N ASP A 57 3.99 7.68 -0.26
CA ASP A 57 5.38 7.23 -0.21
C ASP A 57 5.51 5.81 -0.77
N ALA A 58 4.49 4.99 -0.59
CA ALA A 58 4.50 3.64 -1.16
C ALA A 58 4.21 3.64 -2.66
N GLY A 59 3.82 4.78 -3.21
CA GLY A 59 3.57 4.90 -4.64
C GLY A 59 2.20 4.43 -5.08
N VAL A 60 1.32 4.08 -4.14
CA VAL A 60 0.01 3.52 -4.49
C VAL A 60 -1.01 4.61 -4.77
N VAL A 61 -0.82 5.77 -4.15
CA VAL A 61 -1.73 6.89 -4.25
C VAL A 61 -0.95 8.11 -4.69
N GLN A 62 -1.59 8.99 -5.42
CA GLN A 62 -0.99 10.26 -5.80
C GLN A 62 -1.93 11.39 -5.40
N GLY A 63 -1.34 12.56 -5.11
CA GLY A 63 -2.11 13.72 -4.72
C GLY A 63 -1.91 14.87 -5.68
N ARG A 64 -2.97 15.61 -5.89
CA ARG A 64 -2.96 16.77 -6.77
C ARG A 64 -3.55 17.93 -5.98
N LYS A 65 -2.78 19.01 -5.85
CA LYS A 65 -3.26 20.14 -5.09
C LYS A 65 -4.10 21.03 -5.97
N GLU A 66 -5.25 21.42 -5.43
CA GLU A 66 -6.13 22.35 -6.15
C GLU A 66 -6.75 23.27 -5.11
N GLY A 67 -6.41 24.54 -5.17
CA GLY A 67 -6.82 25.48 -4.14
C GLY A 67 -6.19 25.07 -2.82
N LYS A 68 -6.97 25.04 -1.77
CA LYS A 68 -6.47 24.66 -0.46
C LYS A 68 -6.65 23.19 -0.13
N TRP A 69 -7.22 22.42 -1.04
CA TRP A 69 -7.43 21.02 -0.81
C TRP A 69 -6.60 20.18 -1.74
N VAL A 70 -6.20 19.01 -1.25
CA VAL A 70 -5.52 18.02 -2.08
C VAL A 70 -6.56 17.02 -2.55
N HIS A 71 -6.45 16.61 -3.80
CA HIS A 71 -7.29 15.58 -4.37
C HIS A 71 -6.43 14.35 -4.58
N TYR A 72 -6.92 13.22 -4.10
CA TYR A 72 -6.15 11.98 -4.13
C TYR A 72 -6.76 10.98 -5.08
N SER A 73 -5.90 10.20 -5.71
CA SER A 73 -6.35 9.14 -6.59
C SER A 73 -5.36 7.98 -6.51
N ILE A 74 -5.82 6.79 -6.87
CA ILE A 74 -4.93 5.65 -6.95
C ILE A 74 -4.05 5.81 -8.18
N ASP A 75 -2.76 5.57 -8.01
CA ASP A 75 -1.81 5.56 -9.11
C ASP A 75 -1.84 4.16 -9.72
N PRO A 76 -2.35 4.01 -10.95
CA PRO A 76 -2.48 2.66 -11.51
C PRO A 76 -1.18 1.90 -11.61
N ASP A 77 -0.11 2.59 -12.00
CA ASP A 77 1.19 1.95 -12.11
C ASP A 77 1.74 1.55 -10.75
N GLY A 78 1.56 2.42 -9.77
CA GLY A 78 1.99 2.10 -8.41
C GLY A 78 1.20 0.96 -7.81
N ALA A 79 -0.10 0.91 -8.10
CA ALA A 79 -0.94 -0.17 -7.62
C ALA A 79 -0.51 -1.50 -8.22
N GLU A 80 -0.22 -1.50 -9.52
CA GLU A 80 0.23 -2.72 -10.18
C GLU A 80 1.57 -3.18 -9.65
N ARG A 81 2.44 -2.22 -9.38
CA ARG A 81 3.74 -2.55 -8.81
C ARG A 81 3.58 -3.19 -7.43
N ALA A 82 2.65 -2.69 -6.63
CA ALA A 82 2.41 -3.27 -5.31
C ALA A 82 1.92 -4.71 -5.42
N VAL A 83 1.03 -4.97 -6.36
CA VAL A 83 0.53 -6.32 -6.57
C VAL A 83 1.66 -7.23 -7.01
N GLU A 84 2.52 -6.75 -7.91
CA GLU A 84 3.64 -7.56 -8.37
C GLU A 84 4.64 -7.84 -7.26
N LEU A 85 4.88 -6.86 -6.40
CA LEU A 85 5.77 -7.09 -5.26
C LEU A 85 5.23 -8.17 -4.35
N LEU A 86 3.92 -8.17 -4.12
CA LEU A 86 3.30 -9.19 -3.30
C LEU A 86 3.38 -10.55 -3.97
N ARG A 87 3.13 -10.58 -5.27
CA ARG A 87 3.21 -11.81 -6.04
C ARG A 87 4.60 -12.44 -5.91
N GLN A 88 5.63 -11.63 -6.00
CA GLN A 88 7.00 -12.10 -5.88
C GLN A 88 7.30 -12.68 -4.51
N GLN A 89 6.60 -12.21 -3.49
CA GLN A 89 6.88 -12.66 -2.13
C GLN A 89 6.17 -13.96 -1.78
N VAL A 90 4.99 -14.21 -2.34
CA VAL A 90 4.16 -15.30 -1.83
C VAL A 90 3.85 -16.39 -2.84
N LEU A 91 3.95 -16.11 -4.13
CA LEU A 91 3.60 -17.14 -5.09
C LEU A 91 4.78 -18.05 -5.34
N LEU A 92 4.48 -19.33 -5.37
CA LEU A 92 5.51 -20.34 -5.61
C LEU A 92 5.97 -20.29 -7.05
N ASP A 93 7.27 -20.49 -7.23
CA ASP A 93 7.81 -20.67 -8.55
C ASP A 93 8.01 -22.17 -8.73
N VAL A 94 7.05 -22.80 -9.39
CA VAL A 94 7.02 -24.25 -9.50
C VAL A 94 8.29 -24.81 -10.12
N SER A 95 8.86 -24.07 -11.06
CA SER A 95 10.07 -24.55 -11.73
C SER A 95 11.30 -24.47 -10.82
N SER A 96 11.21 -23.75 -9.71
CA SER A 96 12.31 -23.61 -8.78
C SER A 96 12.15 -24.40 -7.50
N ILE A 97 11.05 -25.14 -7.38
CA ILE A 97 10.81 -25.88 -6.15
C ILE A 97 11.81 -26.99 -6.01
N GLN A 98 12.41 -27.10 -4.82
CA GLN A 98 13.38 -28.11 -4.52
C GLN A 98 12.90 -28.93 -3.34
N SER A 99 13.32 -30.19 -3.33
CA SER A 99 13.08 -31.02 -2.16
C SER A 99 13.78 -30.42 -0.99
N ASP A 100 13.05 -30.33 0.09
CA ASP A 100 13.62 -29.78 1.25
C ASP A 100 14.40 -30.81 2.02
N GLU A 101 15.52 -30.45 2.56
CA GLU A 101 16.24 -31.35 3.39
C GLU A 101 15.89 -31.06 4.83
N PRO A 102 15.94 -32.07 5.68
CA PRO A 102 15.57 -31.86 7.07
C PRO A 102 16.48 -30.85 7.69
N CYS A 103 15.94 -29.89 8.33
CA CYS A 103 16.76 -28.89 8.93
C CYS A 103 16.81 -29.05 10.40
N GLY A 104 17.22 -30.14 10.84
CA GLY A 104 17.46 -30.27 12.23
C GLY A 104 16.26 -30.03 13.10
N GLY A 105 15.22 -30.29 12.62
CA GLY A 105 14.08 -30.28 13.42
C GLY A 105 13.45 -29.01 13.74
N LYS A 106 13.49 -28.30 13.23
CA LYS A 106 12.79 -27.27 13.61
C LYS A 106 11.63 -26.96 13.05
N GLU A 107 10.77 -26.91 13.31
CA GLU A 107 9.72 -26.59 12.76
C GLU A 107 9.08 -25.64 13.31
N ARG A 108 8.48 -25.08 13.08
CA ARG A 108 7.88 -24.14 13.59
C ARG A 108 6.74 -24.07 13.64
#